data_1c06bb61ee52f042196c3f1e7901aece
#
_entry.id   1c06bb61ee52f042196c3f1e7901aece
#
_cell.length_a   1.000
_cell.length_b   1.000
_cell.length_c   1.000
_cell.angle_alpha   90.00
_cell.angle_beta   90.00
_cell.angle_gamma   90.00
#
_symmetry.space_group_name_H-M   'P 1'
#
loop_
_entity.id
_entity.type
_entity.pdbx_description
1 polymer ?
#
loop_
_entity_poly.entity_id
_entity_poly.type
_entity_poly.pdbx_seq_one_letter_code
_entity_poly.pdbx_strand_id
1 'polypeptide(L)'
;SQLKQYQSFLKEGIETSVRIEKGVLRMFAVYEKDKPNHVTVFETYASKEAYESHIKTTHFQKYKNGTLKMVQSLELIDVVPIIYRTKNRSL
;
A
#
# COMPACT_ATOMS: atom_id res chain seq x y z
N SER A 1 -10.37 10.32 -14.62
CA SER A 1 -9.22 9.77 -15.33
C SER A 1 -8.81 8.45 -14.71
N GLN A 2 -8.03 7.70 -15.45
CA GLN A 2 -7.52 6.41 -14.97
C GLN A 2 -6.64 6.58 -13.73
N LEU A 3 -5.86 7.64 -13.68
CA LEU A 3 -5.00 7.91 -12.53
C LEU A 3 -5.82 8.14 -11.25
N LYS A 4 -6.90 8.89 -11.36
CA LYS A 4 -7.78 9.13 -10.21
C LYS A 4 -8.47 7.84 -9.77
N GLN A 5 -8.88 7.01 -10.71
CA GLN A 5 -9.47 5.72 -10.39
C GLN A 5 -8.46 4.83 -9.67
N TYR A 6 -7.23 4.79 -10.15
CA TYR A 6 -6.17 4.04 -9.49
C TYR A 6 -5.97 4.50 -8.05
N GLN A 7 -5.86 5.80 -7.86
CA GLN A 7 -5.66 6.36 -6.52
C GLN A 7 -6.83 6.02 -5.59
N SER A 8 -8.05 6.02 -6.12
CA SER A 8 -9.23 5.67 -5.33
C SER A 8 -9.17 4.22 -4.84
N PHE A 9 -8.83 3.29 -5.73
CA PHE A 9 -8.66 1.89 -5.35
C PHE A 9 -7.55 1.71 -4.32
N LEU A 10 -6.43 2.40 -4.52
CA LEU A 10 -5.29 2.29 -3.62
C LEU A 10 -5.63 2.84 -2.23
N LYS A 11 -6.27 3.98 -2.16
CA LYS A 11 -6.68 4.58 -0.88
C LYS A 11 -7.61 3.66 -0.12
N GLU A 12 -8.62 3.14 -0.77
CA GLU A 12 -9.57 2.23 -0.14
C GLU A 12 -8.85 0.98 0.39
N GLY A 13 -7.97 0.40 -0.43
CA GLY A 13 -7.23 -0.79 -0.03
C GLY A 13 -6.34 -0.55 1.18
N ILE A 14 -5.60 0.56 1.17
CA ILE A 14 -4.70 0.91 2.27
C ILE A 14 -5.49 1.19 3.56
N GLU A 15 -6.53 1.98 3.48
CA GLU A 15 -7.34 2.32 4.66
C GLU A 15 -7.96 1.08 5.28
N THR A 16 -8.51 0.21 4.45
CA THR A 16 -9.12 -1.03 4.94
C THR A 16 -8.08 -1.94 5.56
N SER A 17 -6.93 -2.11 4.91
CA SER A 17 -5.87 -3.01 5.39
C SER A 17 -5.37 -2.59 6.77
N VAL A 18 -5.05 -1.32 6.93
CA VAL A 18 -4.52 -0.81 8.21
C VAL A 18 -5.58 -0.87 9.30
N ARG A 19 -6.85 -0.65 8.95
CA ARG A 19 -7.92 -0.63 9.92
C ARG A 19 -8.28 -2.01 10.44
N ILE A 20 -8.32 -3.03 9.58
CA ILE A 20 -8.86 -4.33 9.99
C ILE A 20 -7.85 -5.46 10.07
N GLU A 21 -6.67 -5.33 9.49
CA GLU A 21 -5.66 -6.40 9.53
C GLU A 21 -4.65 -6.12 10.63
N LYS A 22 -4.66 -6.93 11.68
CA LYS A 22 -3.74 -6.74 12.82
C LYS A 22 -2.27 -6.82 12.42
N GLY A 23 -1.97 -7.62 11.41
CA GLY A 23 -0.59 -7.82 10.94
C GLY A 23 -0.09 -6.75 10.00
N VAL A 24 -0.95 -5.85 9.55
CA VAL A 24 -0.54 -4.71 8.73
C VAL A 24 -0.27 -3.54 9.66
N LEU A 25 1.00 -3.20 9.81
CA LEU A 25 1.40 -2.19 10.79
C LEU A 25 1.38 -0.78 10.21
N ARG A 26 1.72 -0.66 8.94
CA ARG A 26 1.79 0.64 8.28
C ARG A 26 1.74 0.46 6.79
N MET A 27 1.04 1.36 6.14
CA MET A 27 1.07 1.51 4.69
C MET A 27 0.97 2.98 4.36
N PHE A 28 1.78 3.44 3.41
CA PHE A 28 1.55 4.73 2.80
C PHE A 28 2.04 4.71 1.36
N ALA A 29 1.49 5.60 0.56
CA ALA A 29 1.80 5.67 -0.85
C ALA A 29 2.13 7.10 -1.24
N VAL A 30 3.07 7.23 -2.16
CA VAL A 30 3.46 8.53 -2.71
C VAL A 30 3.54 8.41 -4.22
N TYR A 31 3.46 9.53 -4.91
CA TYR A 31 3.81 9.57 -6.33
C TYR A 31 4.83 10.66 -6.56
N GLU A 32 5.60 10.51 -7.63
CA GLU A 32 6.59 11.52 -7.98
C GLU A 32 5.86 12.78 -8.45
N LYS A 33 6.25 13.92 -7.90
CA LYS A 33 5.57 15.19 -8.15
C LYS A 33 5.40 15.49 -9.63
N ASP A 34 6.44 15.24 -10.42
CA ASP A 34 6.43 15.55 -11.85
C ASP A 34 6.02 14.36 -12.72
N LYS A 35 5.79 13.20 -12.12
CA LYS A 35 5.39 11.97 -12.80
C LYS A 35 4.34 11.26 -11.96
N PRO A 36 3.10 11.76 -11.93
CA PRO A 36 2.09 11.23 -11.00
C PRO A 36 1.67 9.79 -11.29
N ASN A 37 2.05 9.23 -12.42
CA ASN A 37 1.83 7.82 -12.71
C ASN A 37 2.94 6.91 -12.15
N HIS A 38 3.95 7.49 -11.50
CA HIS A 38 4.99 6.73 -10.81
C HIS A 38 4.66 6.72 -9.32
N VAL A 39 4.13 5.60 -8.86
CA VAL A 39 3.65 5.44 -7.48
C VAL A 39 4.55 4.47 -6.73
N THR A 40 4.87 4.81 -5.49
CA THR A 40 5.58 3.90 -4.59
C THR A 40 4.72 3.68 -3.36
N VAL A 41 4.51 2.43 -3.00
CA VAL A 41 3.77 2.06 -1.80
C VAL A 41 4.74 1.45 -0.81
N PHE A 42 4.76 2.00 0.41
CA PHE A 42 5.57 1.47 1.50
C PHE A 42 4.67 0.68 2.42
N GLU A 43 5.08 -0.54 2.75
CA GLU A 43 4.26 -1.46 3.54
C GLU A 43 5.11 -2.09 4.63
N THR A 44 4.56 -2.15 5.84
CA THR A 44 5.22 -2.81 6.95
C THR A 44 4.26 -3.83 7.56
N TYR A 45 4.73 -5.06 7.68
CA TYR A 45 3.96 -6.17 8.21
C TYR A 45 4.60 -6.68 9.50
N ALA A 46 3.78 -7.25 10.38
CA ALA A 46 4.28 -7.81 11.63
C ALA A 46 5.10 -9.08 11.38
N SER A 47 4.83 -9.78 10.28
CA SER A 47 5.50 -11.04 9.96
C SER A 47 5.30 -11.37 8.49
N LYS A 48 6.02 -12.36 8.00
CA LYS A 48 5.82 -12.88 6.66
C LYS A 48 4.42 -13.45 6.50
N GLU A 49 3.93 -14.13 7.54
CA GLU A 49 2.58 -14.70 7.54
C GLU A 49 1.52 -13.62 7.42
N ALA A 50 1.75 -12.46 8.03
CA ALA A 50 0.83 -11.33 7.92
C ALA A 50 0.74 -10.84 6.49
N TYR A 51 1.87 -10.79 5.79
CA TYR A 51 1.87 -10.42 4.36
C TYR A 51 1.11 -11.46 3.54
N GLU A 52 1.36 -12.74 3.79
CA GLU A 52 0.69 -13.81 3.06
C GLU A 52 -0.81 -13.79 3.28
N SER A 53 -1.25 -13.47 4.48
CA SER A 53 -2.67 -13.29 4.78
C SER A 53 -3.24 -12.07 4.05
N HIS A 54 -2.47 -10.98 4.03
CA HIS A 54 -2.91 -9.73 3.42
C HIS A 54 -3.29 -9.93 1.95
N ILE A 55 -2.45 -10.61 1.18
CA ILE A 55 -2.71 -10.76 -0.26
C ILE A 55 -3.89 -11.66 -0.58
N LYS A 56 -4.41 -12.38 0.43
CA LYS A 56 -5.60 -13.23 0.27
C LYS A 56 -6.88 -12.53 0.67
N THR A 57 -6.80 -11.33 1.20
CA THR A 57 -8.01 -10.62 1.66
C THR A 57 -8.87 -10.16 0.50
N THR A 58 -10.16 -10.01 0.78
CA THR A 58 -11.12 -9.52 -0.21
C THR A 58 -10.75 -8.11 -0.68
N HIS A 59 -10.35 -7.26 0.24
CA HIS A 59 -10.00 -5.89 -0.12
C HIS A 59 -8.71 -5.79 -0.93
N PHE A 60 -7.74 -6.67 -0.68
CA PHE A 60 -6.55 -6.70 -1.54
C PHE A 60 -6.92 -7.18 -2.95
N GLN A 61 -7.74 -8.21 -3.05
CA GLN A 61 -8.17 -8.73 -4.34
C GLN A 61 -8.98 -7.69 -5.11
N LYS A 62 -9.80 -6.92 -4.42
CA LYS A 62 -10.54 -5.83 -5.05
C LYS A 62 -9.61 -4.79 -5.64
N TYR A 63 -8.60 -4.37 -4.88
CA TYR A 63 -7.59 -3.44 -5.38
C TYR A 63 -6.86 -4.04 -6.58
N LYS A 64 -6.36 -5.25 -6.44
CA LYS A 64 -5.57 -5.90 -7.49
C LYS A 64 -6.36 -6.05 -8.78
N ASN A 65 -7.57 -6.57 -8.68
CA ASN A 65 -8.41 -6.82 -9.86
C ASN A 65 -8.90 -5.51 -10.48
N GLY A 66 -9.22 -4.52 -9.65
CA GLY A 66 -9.71 -3.24 -10.13
C GLY A 66 -8.64 -2.42 -10.86
N THR A 67 -7.37 -2.64 -10.52
CA THR A 67 -6.27 -1.85 -11.10
C THR A 67 -5.41 -2.64 -12.09
N LEU A 68 -5.73 -3.91 -12.31
CA LEU A 68 -4.88 -4.81 -13.09
C LEU A 68 -4.54 -4.26 -14.48
N LYS A 69 -5.51 -3.68 -15.16
CA LYS A 69 -5.30 -3.15 -16.52
C LYS A 69 -4.67 -1.76 -16.51
N MET A 70 -4.56 -1.13 -15.35
CA MET A 70 -3.99 0.21 -15.22
C MET A 70 -2.48 0.17 -14.96
N VAL A 71 -1.97 -0.93 -14.40
CA VAL A 71 -0.58 -1.06 -14.01
C VAL A 71 0.23 -1.60 -15.17
N GLN A 72 1.19 -0.80 -15.66
CA GLN A 72 2.07 -1.22 -16.74
C GLN A 72 3.25 -2.03 -16.24
N SER A 73 3.77 -1.67 -15.09
CA SER A 73 4.86 -2.43 -14.48
C SER A 73 4.75 -2.35 -12.98
N LEU A 74 5.20 -3.40 -12.33
CA LEU A 74 5.18 -3.50 -10.88
C LEU A 74 6.48 -4.16 -10.44
N GLU A 75 7.13 -3.57 -9.45
CA GLU A 75 8.32 -4.13 -8.85
C GLU A 75 8.10 -4.26 -7.36
N LEU A 76 8.35 -5.44 -6.82
CA LEU A 76 8.25 -5.70 -5.40
C LEU A 76 9.66 -5.84 -4.84
N ILE A 77 9.99 -4.96 -3.89
CA ILE A 77 11.34 -4.92 -3.31
C ILE A 77 11.22 -5.08 -1.81
N ASP A 78 11.82 -6.15 -1.28
CA ASP A 78 11.92 -6.33 0.15
C ASP A 78 13.03 -5.44 0.68
N VAL A 79 12.74 -4.69 1.73
CA VAL A 79 13.71 -3.78 2.33
C VAL A 79 13.77 -4.03 3.83
N VAL A 80 14.93 -3.68 4.40
CA VAL A 80 15.12 -3.76 5.85
C VAL A 80 15.34 -2.34 6.34
N PRO A 81 14.54 -1.87 7.29
CA PRO A 81 14.70 -0.50 7.78
C PRO A 81 16.02 -0.34 8.53
N ILE A 82 16.71 0.75 8.25
CA ILE A 82 17.89 1.13 9.03
C ILE A 82 17.42 1.81 10.30
N ILE A 83 16.46 2.69 10.18
CA ILE A 83 15.91 3.44 11.31
C ILE A 83 14.53 3.94 10.93
N TYR A 84 13.65 3.97 11.90
CA TYR A 84 12.35 4.59 11.76
C TYR A 84 12.08 5.46 12.96
N ARG A 85 11.80 6.73 12.72
CA ARG A 85 11.50 7.69 13.78
C ARG A 85 10.32 8.55 13.35
N THR A 86 9.46 8.83 14.28
CA THR A 86 8.32 9.73 14.08
C THR A 86 8.27 10.69 15.24
N LYS A 87 8.05 11.95 14.92
CA LYS A 87 7.79 12.92 15.99
C LYS A 87 6.40 12.67 16.52
N ASN A 88 6.32 12.41 17.82
CA ASN A 88 5.04 12.21 18.46
C ASN A 88 4.39 13.57 18.69
N ARG A 89 3.21 13.76 18.10
CA ARG A 89 2.43 14.97 18.31
C ARG A 89 1.45 14.74 19.43
N SER A 90 1.91 15.01 20.60
CA SER A 90 1.02 15.01 21.76
C SER A 90 0.11 16.23 21.68
N LEU A 91 -1.16 16.02 21.89
CA LEU A 91 -2.13 17.11 21.84
C LEU A 91 -2.50 17.57 23.22
#